data_381311dccc195664f4546122b10eb24b
#
_entry.id   381311dccc195664f4546122b10eb24b
#
_cell.length_a   1.000
_cell.length_b   1.000
_cell.length_c   1.000
_cell.angle_alpha   90.00
_cell.angle_beta   90.00
_cell.angle_gamma   90.00
#
_symmetry.space_group_name_H-M   'P 1'
#
loop_
_entity.id
_entity.type
_entity.pdbx_description
1 polymer ?
#
loop_
_entity_poly.entity_id
_entity_poly.type
_entity_poly.pdbx_seq_one_letter_code
_entity_poly.pdbx_strand_id
1 'polypeptide(L)'
;MAEFVKLQASGLEKIREMNPRLVSYNVEMTEVTGGTFWKAYSEAQVDGTEPFPVIKDWSNMGNLQQWYDPIDTTNPRLIKLAKELGQCWVRVSGTWATRTYYDFDGTGMPEGYNNHLRKEQWVNLCNFVKAVNGKLKISVANCDGL
;
A
#
# COMPACT_ATOMS: atom_id res chain seq x y z
N MET A 1 -3.53 -38.58 -17.31
CA MET A 1 -4.05 -37.47 -18.12
C MET A 1 -4.92 -36.63 -17.20
N ALA A 2 -4.69 -35.30 -17.14
CA ALA A 2 -5.53 -34.43 -16.34
C ALA A 2 -6.91 -34.29 -17.01
N GLU A 3 -7.98 -34.57 -16.30
CA GLU A 3 -9.34 -34.38 -16.77
C GLU A 3 -9.74 -32.91 -16.60
N PHE A 4 -10.02 -32.25 -17.72
CA PHE A 4 -10.42 -30.84 -17.70
C PHE A 4 -11.93 -30.73 -17.46
N VAL A 5 -12.33 -30.08 -16.40
CA VAL A 5 -13.74 -29.73 -16.13
C VAL A 5 -14.06 -28.41 -16.83
N LYS A 6 -14.98 -28.44 -17.77
CA LYS A 6 -15.46 -27.24 -18.46
C LYS A 6 -16.57 -26.60 -17.62
N LEU A 7 -16.27 -25.41 -17.07
CA LEU A 7 -17.26 -24.61 -16.37
C LEU A 7 -18.07 -23.78 -17.37
N GLN A 8 -19.41 -23.87 -17.29
CA GLN A 8 -20.33 -23.04 -18.04
C GLN A 8 -21.09 -22.11 -17.08
N ALA A 9 -20.92 -20.81 -17.25
CA ALA A 9 -21.64 -19.82 -16.44
C ALA A 9 -23.08 -19.58 -16.90
N SER A 10 -23.42 -19.96 -18.16
CA SER A 10 -24.77 -19.85 -18.70
C SER A 10 -25.68 -20.87 -18.00
N GLY A 11 -26.73 -20.39 -17.37
CA GLY A 11 -27.69 -21.22 -16.63
C GLY A 11 -27.46 -21.30 -15.12
N LEU A 12 -26.42 -20.65 -14.60
CA LEU A 12 -26.26 -20.45 -13.15
C LEU A 12 -27.26 -19.41 -12.64
N GLU A 13 -27.94 -19.73 -11.56
CA GLU A 13 -28.83 -18.79 -10.89
C GLU A 13 -28.00 -17.66 -10.22
N LYS A 14 -28.47 -16.41 -10.40
CA LYS A 14 -27.88 -15.27 -9.70
C LYS A 14 -28.25 -15.32 -8.22
N ILE A 15 -27.31 -15.68 -7.36
CA ILE A 15 -27.52 -15.77 -5.91
C ILE A 15 -27.57 -14.39 -5.27
N ARG A 16 -26.67 -13.48 -5.69
CA ARG A 16 -26.56 -12.09 -5.16
C ARG A 16 -25.84 -11.17 -6.13
N GLU A 17 -25.99 -9.90 -5.88
CA GLU A 17 -25.17 -8.86 -6.49
C GLU A 17 -24.09 -8.43 -5.53
N MET A 18 -22.86 -8.36 -6.01
CA MET A 18 -21.72 -7.95 -5.22
C MET A 18 -21.60 -6.42 -5.22
N ASN A 19 -21.18 -5.85 -4.09
CA ASN A 19 -20.87 -4.44 -4.05
C ASN A 19 -19.75 -4.14 -5.06
N PRO A 20 -19.88 -3.14 -5.95
CA PRO A 20 -18.86 -2.82 -6.94
C PRO A 20 -17.51 -2.44 -6.34
N ARG A 21 -17.47 -2.07 -5.04
CA ARG A 21 -16.24 -1.79 -4.31
C ARG A 21 -15.65 -3.02 -3.59
N LEU A 22 -16.09 -4.23 -3.92
CA LEU A 22 -15.54 -5.45 -3.33
C LEU A 22 -14.05 -5.59 -3.66
N VAL A 23 -13.68 -5.30 -4.91
CA VAL A 23 -12.28 -5.21 -5.33
C VAL A 23 -11.74 -3.86 -4.86
N SER A 24 -10.84 -3.90 -3.92
CA SER A 24 -10.24 -2.73 -3.28
C SER A 24 -8.77 -2.99 -3.05
N TYR A 25 -7.99 -1.96 -2.86
CA TYR A 25 -6.56 -2.12 -2.65
C TYR A 25 -6.07 -1.41 -1.39
N ASN A 26 -5.04 -1.98 -0.82
CA ASN A 26 -4.33 -1.45 0.32
C ASN A 26 -3.03 -0.79 -0.17
N VAL A 27 -2.74 0.36 0.40
CA VAL A 27 -1.50 1.10 0.22
C VAL A 27 -0.83 1.17 1.58
N GLU A 28 0.43 0.80 1.66
CA GLU A 28 1.20 0.96 2.89
C GLU A 28 1.45 2.44 3.15
N MET A 29 1.44 2.87 4.41
CA MET A 29 1.66 4.27 4.75
C MET A 29 3.02 4.78 4.24
N THR A 30 4.05 3.95 4.28
CA THR A 30 5.37 4.28 3.73
C THR A 30 5.38 4.53 2.22
N GLU A 31 4.41 3.99 1.48
CA GLU A 31 4.27 4.30 0.06
C GLU A 31 3.73 5.72 -0.17
N VAL A 32 3.00 6.27 0.79
CA VAL A 32 2.50 7.65 0.73
C VAL A 32 3.53 8.65 1.26
N THR A 33 4.18 8.33 2.36
CA THR A 33 5.12 9.23 3.05
C THR A 33 6.55 9.14 2.53
N GLY A 34 6.90 8.04 1.86
CA GLY A 34 8.26 7.55 1.77
C GLY A 34 8.68 6.90 3.08
N GLY A 35 9.71 6.10 3.05
CA GLY A 35 10.22 5.46 4.25
C GLY A 35 10.90 4.12 4.00
N THR A 36 11.34 3.51 5.08
CA THR A 36 12.01 2.22 5.06
C THR A 36 11.00 1.08 5.01
N PHE A 37 11.14 0.21 4.02
CA PHE A 37 10.28 -0.97 3.85
C PHE A 37 11.07 -2.15 3.29
N TRP A 38 10.40 -3.27 3.06
CA TRP A 38 11.04 -4.50 2.63
C TRP A 38 11.73 -4.34 1.28
N LYS A 39 12.94 -4.86 1.15
CA LYS A 39 13.63 -4.97 -0.14
C LYS A 39 12.92 -5.97 -1.04
N ALA A 40 12.88 -5.66 -2.32
CA ALA A 40 12.60 -6.68 -3.32
C ALA A 40 13.72 -7.74 -3.34
N TYR A 41 13.39 -8.96 -3.72
CA TYR A 41 14.41 -9.97 -3.97
C TYR A 41 15.27 -9.55 -5.16
N SER A 42 16.57 -9.85 -5.09
CA SER A 42 17.46 -9.70 -6.25
C SER A 42 17.13 -10.76 -7.32
N GLU A 43 17.49 -10.50 -8.58
CA GLU A 43 17.35 -11.50 -9.63
C GLU A 43 18.10 -12.81 -9.27
N ALA A 44 19.29 -12.70 -8.69
CA ALA A 44 20.07 -13.84 -8.25
C ALA A 44 19.38 -14.66 -7.14
N GLN A 45 18.63 -14.00 -6.25
CA GLN A 45 17.81 -14.71 -5.25
C GLN A 45 16.62 -15.42 -5.90
N VAL A 46 15.95 -14.78 -6.86
CA VAL A 46 14.83 -15.38 -7.59
C VAL A 46 15.31 -16.59 -8.41
N ASP A 47 16.48 -16.49 -9.02
CA ASP A 47 17.10 -17.56 -9.80
C ASP A 47 17.75 -18.66 -8.93
N GLY A 48 17.79 -18.48 -7.62
CA GLY A 48 18.36 -19.44 -6.67
C GLY A 48 19.90 -19.50 -6.67
N THR A 49 20.56 -18.52 -7.25
CA THR A 49 22.04 -18.42 -7.30
C THR A 49 22.62 -17.65 -6.10
N GLU A 50 21.79 -16.91 -5.40
CA GLU A 50 22.12 -16.23 -4.16
C GLU A 50 21.18 -16.70 -3.03
N PRO A 51 21.69 -17.04 -1.83
CA PRO A 51 20.82 -17.43 -0.73
C PRO A 51 20.01 -16.22 -0.19
N PHE A 52 18.81 -16.49 0.32
CA PHE A 52 18.05 -15.50 1.06
C PHE A 52 18.74 -15.19 2.39
N PRO A 53 18.72 -13.92 2.85
CA PRO A 53 19.24 -13.57 4.14
C PRO A 53 18.49 -14.29 5.26
N VAL A 54 19.23 -14.90 6.17
CA VAL A 54 18.65 -15.58 7.34
C VAL A 54 18.54 -14.60 8.49
N ILE A 55 17.33 -14.39 8.98
CA ILE A 55 17.08 -13.57 10.16
C ILE A 55 17.24 -14.45 11.41
N LYS A 56 18.27 -14.17 12.20
CA LYS A 56 18.51 -14.86 13.46
C LYS A 56 17.82 -14.16 14.63
N ASP A 57 17.70 -12.86 14.56
CA ASP A 57 17.02 -12.02 15.54
C ASP A 57 16.56 -10.69 14.92
N TRP A 58 15.83 -9.89 15.70
CA TRP A 58 15.28 -8.62 15.25
C TRP A 58 16.34 -7.55 14.93
N SER A 59 17.57 -7.68 15.41
CA SER A 59 18.66 -6.72 15.13
C SER A 59 19.10 -6.75 13.66
N ASN A 60 18.84 -7.85 12.97
CA ASN A 60 19.21 -8.04 11.56
C ASN A 60 18.12 -7.61 10.57
N MET A 61 16.98 -7.13 11.05
CA MET A 61 15.86 -6.71 10.18
C MET A 61 16.24 -5.60 9.21
N GLY A 62 17.14 -4.69 9.58
CA GLY A 62 17.63 -3.62 8.70
C GLY A 62 18.24 -4.13 7.39
N ASN A 63 18.80 -5.35 7.38
CA ASN A 63 19.37 -5.96 6.17
C ASN A 63 18.30 -6.35 5.14
N LEU A 64 17.04 -6.51 5.57
CA LEU A 64 15.90 -6.83 4.72
C LEU A 64 15.13 -5.59 4.25
N GLN A 65 15.53 -4.41 4.68
CA GLN A 65 14.82 -3.18 4.41
C GLN A 65 15.68 -2.20 3.63
N GLN A 66 15.02 -1.31 2.90
CA GLN A 66 15.64 -0.17 2.22
C GLN A 66 14.69 1.01 2.25
N TRP A 67 15.22 2.20 2.00
CA TRP A 67 14.42 3.40 1.81
C TRP A 67 13.74 3.38 0.44
N TYR A 68 12.48 3.80 0.41
CA TYR A 68 11.71 4.08 -0.80
C TYR A 68 11.21 5.50 -0.79
N ASP A 69 11.26 6.14 -1.95
CA ASP A 69 10.62 7.43 -2.14
C ASP A 69 9.09 7.28 -2.16
N PRO A 70 8.33 8.32 -1.79
CA PRO A 70 6.88 8.29 -1.84
C PRO A 70 6.39 8.09 -3.28
N ILE A 71 5.30 7.34 -3.44
CA ILE A 71 4.62 7.17 -4.73
C ILE A 71 4.08 8.53 -5.18
N ASP A 72 4.34 8.87 -6.44
CA ASP A 72 3.73 10.04 -7.08
C ASP A 72 2.26 9.76 -7.40
N THR A 73 1.39 10.13 -6.47
CA THR A 73 -0.07 10.01 -6.62
C THR A 73 -0.66 10.99 -7.64
N THR A 74 0.14 11.91 -8.18
CA THR A 74 -0.26 12.81 -9.27
C THR A 74 0.03 12.24 -10.65
N ASN A 75 0.76 11.13 -10.73
CA ASN A 75 1.15 10.49 -11.98
C ASN A 75 -0.07 10.07 -12.80
N PRO A 76 -0.25 10.61 -14.03
CA PRO A 76 -1.43 10.34 -14.84
C PRO A 76 -1.55 8.88 -15.30
N ARG A 77 -0.43 8.16 -15.44
CA ARG A 77 -0.44 6.74 -15.78
C ARG A 77 -0.96 5.91 -14.61
N LEU A 78 -0.53 6.21 -13.38
CA LEU A 78 -1.04 5.57 -12.18
C LEU A 78 -2.54 5.81 -12.02
N ILE A 79 -2.98 7.06 -12.17
CA ILE A 79 -4.40 7.42 -12.10
C ILE A 79 -5.21 6.67 -13.16
N LYS A 80 -4.71 6.59 -14.39
CA LYS A 80 -5.38 5.85 -15.48
C LYS A 80 -5.56 4.37 -15.12
N LEU A 81 -4.48 3.68 -14.73
CA LEU A 81 -4.52 2.27 -14.38
C LEU A 81 -5.43 1.99 -13.17
N ALA A 82 -5.38 2.86 -12.15
CA ALA A 82 -6.25 2.74 -11.00
C ALA A 82 -7.74 2.95 -11.34
N LYS A 83 -8.07 3.82 -12.30
CA LYS A 83 -9.44 3.98 -12.79
C LYS A 83 -9.99 2.72 -13.46
N GLU A 84 -9.14 1.97 -14.14
CA GLU A 84 -9.52 0.72 -14.82
C GLU A 84 -9.91 -0.40 -13.85
N LEU A 85 -9.47 -0.32 -12.58
CA LEU A 85 -9.93 -1.22 -11.53
C LEU A 85 -11.39 -0.95 -11.08
N GLY A 86 -11.98 0.15 -11.53
CA GLY A 86 -13.34 0.55 -11.20
C GLY A 86 -13.45 1.22 -9.82
N GLN A 87 -14.66 1.22 -9.28
CA GLN A 87 -14.92 1.80 -7.97
C GLN A 87 -14.25 0.96 -6.87
N CYS A 88 -13.49 1.59 -5.98
CA CYS A 88 -12.73 0.88 -4.96
C CYS A 88 -12.71 1.62 -3.62
N TRP A 89 -12.31 0.91 -2.58
CA TRP A 89 -11.76 1.49 -1.38
C TRP A 89 -10.25 1.58 -1.53
N VAL A 90 -9.68 2.75 -1.26
CA VAL A 90 -8.24 2.95 -1.12
C VAL A 90 -7.96 2.96 0.37
N ARG A 91 -7.38 1.88 0.87
CA ARG A 91 -7.04 1.76 2.29
C ARG A 91 -5.56 2.07 2.45
N VAL A 92 -5.25 3.19 3.12
CA VAL A 92 -3.88 3.52 3.53
C VAL A 92 -3.68 3.09 4.97
N SER A 93 -2.77 2.18 5.19
CA SER A 93 -2.55 1.56 6.51
C SER A 93 -1.17 0.95 6.63
N GLY A 94 -1.03 -0.04 7.46
CA GLY A 94 0.19 -0.78 7.71
C GLY A 94 0.81 -0.48 9.08
N THR A 95 1.86 -1.20 9.41
CA THR A 95 2.52 -1.09 10.70
C THR A 95 3.06 0.32 10.96
N TRP A 96 3.58 0.97 9.92
CA TRP A 96 4.15 2.32 10.03
C TRP A 96 3.09 3.41 10.22
N ALA A 97 1.83 3.16 9.88
CA ALA A 97 0.75 4.12 10.10
C ALA A 97 0.57 4.49 11.58
N THR A 98 0.87 3.56 12.49
CA THR A 98 0.74 3.78 13.94
C THR A 98 1.76 4.78 14.48
N ARG A 99 2.84 5.02 13.75
CA ARG A 99 3.92 5.96 14.10
C ARG A 99 4.14 7.01 13.02
N THR A 100 3.09 7.38 12.32
CA THR A 100 3.11 8.44 11.31
C THR A 100 2.59 9.74 11.92
N TYR A 101 3.41 10.78 11.90
CA TYR A 101 3.01 12.13 12.28
C TYR A 101 2.30 12.82 11.12
N TYR A 102 1.16 13.45 11.40
CA TYR A 102 0.36 14.20 10.42
C TYR A 102 0.67 15.69 10.54
N ASP A 103 1.65 16.13 9.77
CA ASP A 103 2.14 17.51 9.77
C ASP A 103 1.39 18.36 8.74
N PHE A 104 0.26 18.92 9.14
CA PHE A 104 -0.55 19.77 8.25
C PHE A 104 -0.29 21.25 8.43
N ASP A 105 0.43 21.64 9.46
CA ASP A 105 0.82 23.02 9.77
C ASP A 105 2.29 23.33 9.49
N GLY A 106 3.10 22.33 9.16
CA GLY A 106 4.51 22.47 8.79
C GLY A 106 5.44 22.65 9.99
N THR A 107 5.02 22.22 11.17
CA THR A 107 5.84 22.34 12.39
C THR A 107 6.98 21.33 12.46
N GLY A 108 6.94 20.31 11.60
CA GLY A 108 7.92 19.23 11.58
C GLY A 108 7.53 18.04 12.48
N MET A 109 8.18 16.91 12.25
CA MET A 109 7.89 15.66 12.94
C MET A 109 8.53 15.66 14.34
N PRO A 110 7.74 15.47 15.43
CA PRO A 110 8.29 15.31 16.77
C PRO A 110 9.08 14.03 16.94
N GLU A 111 9.86 13.94 18.01
CA GLU A 111 10.51 12.70 18.43
C GLU A 111 9.48 11.60 18.70
N GLY A 112 9.84 10.34 18.45
CA GLY A 112 8.99 9.18 18.68
C GLY A 112 8.17 8.74 17.48
N TYR A 113 8.08 9.55 16.44
CA TYR A 113 7.45 9.16 15.17
C TYR A 113 8.50 8.67 14.18
N ASN A 114 8.09 7.77 13.29
CA ASN A 114 8.98 7.18 12.29
C ASN A 114 8.71 7.72 10.87
N ASN A 115 7.48 8.11 10.60
CA ASN A 115 7.04 8.59 9.29
C ASN A 115 6.39 9.95 9.42
N HIS A 116 6.49 10.73 8.36
CA HIS A 116 6.04 12.13 8.29
C HIS A 116 5.10 12.31 7.10
N LEU A 117 3.80 12.42 7.37
CA LEU A 117 2.79 12.73 6.35
C LEU A 117 2.58 14.24 6.26
N ARG A 118 3.12 14.85 5.21
CA ARG A 118 3.00 16.29 4.97
C ARG A 118 1.65 16.62 4.33
N LYS A 119 1.21 17.87 4.52
CA LYS A 119 -0.04 18.38 3.95
C LYS A 119 -0.14 18.18 2.44
N GLU A 120 0.93 18.40 1.71
CA GLU A 120 0.96 18.21 0.26
C GLU A 120 0.69 16.74 -0.13
N GLN A 121 1.38 15.79 0.51
CA GLN A 121 1.17 14.36 0.29
C GLN A 121 -0.28 13.95 0.58
N TRP A 122 -0.85 14.49 1.67
CA TRP A 122 -2.25 14.27 2.03
C TRP A 122 -3.21 14.80 0.96
N VAL A 123 -3.01 16.03 0.48
CA VAL A 123 -3.84 16.64 -0.57
C VAL A 123 -3.74 15.84 -1.87
N ASN A 124 -2.54 15.45 -2.26
CA ASN A 124 -2.31 14.65 -3.48
C ASN A 124 -2.98 13.28 -3.37
N LEU A 125 -2.88 12.60 -2.22
CA LEU A 125 -3.58 11.35 -1.95
C LEU A 125 -5.11 11.52 -2.07
N CYS A 126 -5.68 12.56 -1.45
CA CYS A 126 -7.12 12.84 -1.53
C CYS A 126 -7.57 13.11 -2.98
N ASN A 127 -6.77 13.85 -3.74
CA ASN A 127 -7.04 14.13 -5.15
C ASN A 127 -6.97 12.85 -6.00
N PHE A 128 -5.99 12.00 -5.76
CA PHE A 128 -5.89 10.67 -6.39
C PHE A 128 -7.15 9.84 -6.11
N VAL A 129 -7.55 9.71 -4.85
CA VAL A 129 -8.75 8.94 -4.46
C VAL A 129 -10.01 9.47 -5.15
N LYS A 130 -10.18 10.79 -5.23
CA LYS A 130 -11.28 11.41 -5.99
C LYS A 130 -11.20 11.08 -7.48
N ALA A 131 -10.01 11.22 -8.06
CA ALA A 131 -9.79 10.98 -9.49
C ALA A 131 -10.13 9.56 -9.93
N VAL A 132 -9.93 8.56 -9.06
CA VAL A 132 -10.25 7.14 -9.32
C VAL A 132 -11.65 6.72 -8.86
N ASN A 133 -12.53 7.67 -8.51
CA ASN A 133 -13.85 7.39 -7.94
C ASN A 133 -13.78 6.44 -6.71
N GLY A 134 -12.72 6.61 -5.94
CA GLY A 134 -12.45 5.83 -4.74
C GLY A 134 -13.10 6.39 -3.48
N LYS A 135 -13.03 5.61 -2.42
CA LYS A 135 -13.28 6.04 -1.05
C LYS A 135 -12.04 5.78 -0.22
N LEU A 136 -11.59 6.77 0.54
CA LEU A 136 -10.41 6.64 1.38
C LEU A 136 -10.77 6.01 2.72
N LYS A 137 -9.97 5.03 3.14
CA LYS A 137 -9.89 4.53 4.51
C LYS A 137 -8.44 4.64 4.95
N ILE A 138 -8.20 5.34 6.04
CA ILE A 138 -6.84 5.57 6.52
C ILE A 138 -6.70 5.17 7.99
N SER A 139 -5.56 4.56 8.31
CA SER A 139 -5.15 4.35 9.70
C SER A 139 -4.41 5.58 10.19
N VAL A 140 -4.69 5.97 11.40
CA VAL A 140 -4.03 7.10 12.08
C VAL A 140 -3.10 6.60 13.18
N ALA A 141 -2.19 7.43 13.64
CA ALA A 141 -1.35 7.12 14.79
C ALA A 141 -2.23 6.90 16.02
N ASN A 142 -2.04 5.76 16.66
CA ASN A 142 -2.75 5.39 17.90
C ASN A 142 -1.78 5.16 19.07
N CYS A 143 -0.50 5.28 18.80
CA CYS A 143 0.57 5.24 19.77
C CYS A 143 1.17 6.63 19.75
N ASP A 144 1.01 7.38 20.75
CA ASP A 144 1.46 8.77 20.92
C ASP A 144 2.99 8.94 20.77
N GLY A 145 3.52 8.48 19.64
CA GLY A 145 4.94 8.44 19.35
C GLY A 145 5.75 7.49 20.24
N LEU A 146 5.10 6.63 20.99
CA LEU A 146 5.73 5.70 21.95
C LEU A 146 6.54 4.61 21.26
#